data_934bd9f171f9dba207d4f48a740c4dab
#
_entry.id   934bd9f171f9dba207d4f48a740c4dab
#
_cell.length_a   1.000
_cell.length_b   1.000
_cell.length_c   1.000
_cell.angle_alpha   90.00
_cell.angle_beta   90.00
_cell.angle_gamma   90.00
#
_symmetry.space_group_name_H-M   'P 1'
#
loop_
_entity.id
_entity.type
_entity.pdbx_description
1 polymer ?
#
loop_
_entity_poly.entity_id
_entity_poly.type
_entity_poly.pdbx_seq_one_letter_code
_entity_poly.pdbx_strand_id
1 'polypeptide(L)'
;WRKRIGDASALLAAALLAGSPLLVYYSRMFIHEMLLTLFGVAAMFALIYRAPALITGTCIGLMFATKETFVISLAAWSAAGCLLLFEKSMPRWSFIRALYIQHRVAIALAASSALLTAAFFYTDAFREPRGMFDAVKTIFVYETSSGHDKPFGYYAQLFALPVKSGGAWWFGTPLILLAATACIHAFGKTPPPQARVIRFIAISVMLHTLAYSVIRYKNPWLACLPWAQVCVLAGFSLAGFSNRSKATKAWIVAIAAIAIVTQMLQSRQAIGRLASDERNPFAYVPTRQDIEDLEPWLKKLQVIAPGQSIEPIAVIGNGYWPLPWVLRSFENTGYWQNPPPDLASMPIVLAMPEHAAAVAKQLEATHQPLPRGLRTGVPVMLFVQRDLWQLWMRHDPK
;
A
#
# COMPACT_ATOMS: atom_id res chain seq x y z
N TRP A 1 -17.88 15.13 10.27
CA TRP A 1 -18.36 14.15 9.27
C TRP A 1 -19.87 14.24 9.10
N ARG A 2 -20.63 13.93 10.14
CA ARG A 2 -22.08 13.74 10.12
C ARG A 2 -22.86 14.92 9.49
N LYS A 3 -22.56 16.16 9.86
CA LYS A 3 -23.35 17.34 9.46
C LYS A 3 -23.28 17.71 7.96
N ARG A 4 -22.25 17.26 7.20
CA ARG A 4 -22.07 17.63 5.77
C ARG A 4 -22.28 16.48 4.79
N ILE A 5 -21.95 15.24 5.19
CA ILE A 5 -22.14 14.07 4.31
C ILE A 5 -23.39 13.26 4.66
N GLY A 6 -23.94 13.42 5.85
CA GLY A 6 -25.02 12.61 6.40
C GLY A 6 -24.51 11.32 7.05
N ASP A 7 -25.16 10.90 8.12
CA ASP A 7 -24.74 9.76 8.93
C ASP A 7 -24.66 8.45 8.14
N ALA A 8 -25.68 8.17 7.33
CA ALA A 8 -25.73 6.95 6.54
C ALA A 8 -24.61 6.88 5.49
N SER A 9 -24.32 8.00 4.80
CA SER A 9 -23.20 8.09 3.84
C SER A 9 -21.84 7.90 4.53
N ALA A 10 -21.66 8.48 5.71
CA ALA A 10 -20.44 8.34 6.48
C ALA A 10 -20.23 6.90 6.97
N LEU A 11 -21.30 6.25 7.46
CA LEU A 11 -21.24 4.87 7.91
C LEU A 11 -20.94 3.91 6.76
N LEU A 12 -21.59 4.10 5.60
CA LEU A 12 -21.32 3.26 4.43
C LEU A 12 -19.87 3.46 3.95
N ALA A 13 -19.41 4.70 3.84
CA ALA A 13 -18.01 4.97 3.48
C ALA A 13 -17.01 4.32 4.44
N ALA A 14 -17.26 4.41 5.74
CA ALA A 14 -16.42 3.78 6.76
C ALA A 14 -16.42 2.24 6.66
N ALA A 15 -17.59 1.63 6.44
CA ALA A 15 -17.71 0.18 6.25
C ALA A 15 -16.97 -0.30 4.99
N LEU A 16 -17.06 0.45 3.88
CA LEU A 16 -16.36 0.13 2.64
C LEU A 16 -14.86 0.32 2.76
N LEU A 17 -14.38 1.34 3.47
CA LEU A 17 -12.96 1.53 3.78
C LEU A 17 -12.42 0.39 4.64
N ALA A 18 -13.11 0.07 5.73
CA ALA A 18 -12.70 -0.97 6.67
C ALA A 18 -12.77 -2.39 6.08
N GLY A 19 -13.69 -2.63 5.14
CA GLY A 19 -13.86 -3.92 4.47
C GLY A 19 -13.04 -4.08 3.20
N SER A 20 -12.38 -3.04 2.70
CA SER A 20 -11.67 -3.07 1.41
C SER A 20 -10.47 -4.00 1.42
N PRO A 21 -10.43 -5.04 0.56
CA PRO A 21 -9.35 -6.03 0.56
C PRO A 21 -7.98 -5.42 0.29
N LEU A 22 -7.88 -4.41 -0.59
CA LEU A 22 -6.65 -3.68 -0.83
C LEU A 22 -6.14 -2.97 0.44
N LEU A 23 -7.03 -2.20 1.09
CA LEU A 23 -6.65 -1.39 2.25
C LEU A 23 -6.37 -2.27 3.46
N VAL A 24 -7.18 -3.31 3.69
CA VAL A 24 -6.97 -4.28 4.77
C VAL A 24 -5.66 -5.04 4.58
N TYR A 25 -5.35 -5.47 3.35
CA TYR A 25 -4.11 -6.18 3.04
C TYR A 25 -2.89 -5.31 3.36
N TYR A 26 -2.85 -4.09 2.82
CA TYR A 26 -1.69 -3.20 3.01
C TYR A 26 -1.61 -2.54 4.38
N SER A 27 -2.71 -2.46 5.14
CA SER A 27 -2.66 -2.00 6.55
C SER A 27 -1.86 -2.94 7.46
N ARG A 28 -1.59 -4.16 7.03
CA ARG A 28 -0.78 -5.17 7.75
C ARG A 28 0.66 -5.22 7.26
N MET A 29 1.01 -4.45 6.24
CA MET A 29 2.37 -4.39 5.70
C MET A 29 3.06 -3.11 6.15
N PHE A 30 4.37 -3.19 6.36
CA PHE A 30 5.19 -2.02 6.67
C PHE A 30 5.56 -1.28 5.38
N ILE A 31 4.57 -0.58 4.80
CA ILE A 31 4.74 0.24 3.61
C ILE A 31 4.17 1.65 3.81
N HIS A 32 4.75 2.61 3.12
CA HIS A 32 4.42 4.03 3.25
C HIS A 32 3.02 4.40 2.76
N GLU A 33 2.47 3.63 1.81
CA GLU A 33 1.21 3.94 1.14
C GLU A 33 0.00 3.97 2.08
N MET A 34 0.00 3.19 3.15
CA MET A 34 -1.10 3.23 4.11
C MET A 34 -1.06 4.50 4.96
N LEU A 35 0.13 4.97 5.35
CA LEU A 35 0.28 6.26 6.02
C LEU A 35 -0.07 7.41 5.07
N LEU A 36 0.40 7.36 3.81
CA LEU A 36 0.01 8.32 2.78
C LEU A 36 -1.51 8.35 2.58
N THR A 37 -2.17 7.18 2.58
CA THR A 37 -3.63 7.07 2.45
C THR A 37 -4.34 7.68 3.66
N LEU A 38 -3.89 7.41 4.87
CA LEU A 38 -4.44 7.98 6.10
C LEU A 38 -4.36 9.51 6.10
N PHE A 39 -3.15 10.05 5.87
CA PHE A 39 -2.94 11.49 5.85
C PHE A 39 -3.60 12.16 4.65
N GLY A 40 -3.65 11.49 3.50
CA GLY A 40 -4.33 11.97 2.32
C GLY A 40 -5.85 12.08 2.50
N VAL A 41 -6.47 11.06 3.07
CA VAL A 41 -7.90 11.09 3.42
C VAL A 41 -8.17 12.17 4.47
N ALA A 42 -7.31 12.29 5.50
CA ALA A 42 -7.42 13.34 6.51
C ALA A 42 -7.28 14.75 5.92
N ALA A 43 -6.29 14.98 5.04
CA ALA A 43 -6.10 16.26 4.34
C ALA A 43 -7.30 16.60 3.44
N MET A 44 -7.80 15.64 2.66
CA MET A 44 -8.97 15.83 1.83
C MET A 44 -10.20 16.22 2.66
N PHE A 45 -10.42 15.57 3.78
CA PHE A 45 -11.51 15.94 4.68
C PHE A 45 -11.30 17.29 5.34
N ALA A 46 -10.07 17.61 5.76
CA ALA A 46 -9.75 18.92 6.31
C ALA A 46 -10.08 20.05 5.32
N LEU A 47 -9.75 19.86 4.03
CA LEU A 47 -10.12 20.79 2.96
C LEU A 47 -11.64 20.89 2.77
N ILE A 48 -12.37 19.76 2.69
CA ILE A 48 -13.82 19.73 2.48
C ILE A 48 -14.56 20.40 3.64
N TYR A 49 -14.11 20.16 4.88
CA TYR A 49 -14.76 20.69 6.08
C TYR A 49 -14.28 22.07 6.48
N ARG A 50 -13.32 22.65 5.72
CA ARG A 50 -12.68 23.92 6.06
C ARG A 50 -12.13 23.90 7.50
N ALA A 51 -11.43 22.82 7.81
CA ALA A 51 -10.70 22.71 9.07
C ALA A 51 -9.67 23.85 9.20
N PRO A 52 -9.18 24.15 10.42
CA PRO A 52 -8.11 25.11 10.59
C PRO A 52 -6.94 24.85 9.65
N ALA A 53 -6.41 25.92 9.05
CA ALA A 53 -5.37 25.84 8.02
C ALA A 53 -4.13 25.06 8.51
N LEU A 54 -3.79 25.18 9.79
CA LEU A 54 -2.70 24.42 10.43
C LEU A 54 -2.93 22.91 10.34
N ILE A 55 -4.15 22.42 10.62
CA ILE A 55 -4.47 20.98 10.54
C ILE A 55 -4.34 20.49 9.11
N THR A 56 -4.89 21.25 8.16
CA THR A 56 -4.78 20.91 6.73
C THR A 56 -3.32 20.84 6.29
N GLY A 57 -2.54 21.84 6.67
CA GLY A 57 -1.11 21.90 6.37
C GLY A 57 -0.32 20.76 7.01
N THR A 58 -0.56 20.48 8.31
CA THR A 58 0.07 19.33 8.97
C THR A 58 -0.22 18.00 8.25
N CYS A 59 -1.47 17.74 7.85
CA CYS A 59 -1.80 16.55 7.08
C CYS A 59 -1.05 16.48 5.76
N ILE A 60 -0.94 17.59 5.03
CA ILE A 60 -0.17 17.66 3.76
C ILE A 60 1.33 17.47 4.03
N GLY A 61 1.87 18.05 5.09
CA GLY A 61 3.26 17.86 5.50
C GLY A 61 3.58 16.41 5.87
N LEU A 62 2.66 15.73 6.55
CA LEU A 62 2.76 14.30 6.84
C LEU A 62 2.69 13.45 5.56
N MET A 63 1.87 13.81 4.58
CA MET A 63 1.89 13.15 3.26
C MET A 63 3.27 13.29 2.60
N PHE A 64 3.85 14.49 2.60
CA PHE A 64 5.18 14.74 2.05
C PHE A 64 6.26 13.95 2.81
N ALA A 65 6.24 13.98 4.13
CA ALA A 65 7.17 13.21 4.96
C ALA A 65 7.03 11.69 4.78
N THR A 66 5.91 11.23 4.25
CA THR A 66 5.64 9.80 4.05
C THR A 66 6.14 9.31 2.69
N LYS A 67 5.84 10.03 1.60
CA LYS A 67 6.17 9.57 0.24
C LYS A 67 6.14 10.70 -0.79
N GLU A 68 7.11 10.70 -1.69
CA GLU A 68 7.25 11.66 -2.80
C GLU A 68 6.03 11.71 -3.74
N THR A 69 5.30 10.61 -3.88
CA THR A 69 4.09 10.54 -4.72
C THR A 69 2.92 11.38 -4.22
N PHE A 70 3.02 12.00 -3.03
CA PHE A 70 2.02 12.94 -2.52
C PHE A 70 1.75 14.09 -3.50
N VAL A 71 2.73 14.48 -4.31
CA VAL A 71 2.61 15.55 -5.32
C VAL A 71 1.53 15.21 -6.36
N ILE A 72 1.38 13.93 -6.72
CA ILE A 72 0.35 13.46 -7.66
C ILE A 72 -1.04 13.70 -7.07
N SER A 73 -1.22 13.42 -5.78
CA SER A 73 -2.47 13.66 -5.08
C SER A 73 -2.81 15.14 -5.01
N LEU A 74 -1.83 15.98 -4.67
CA LEU A 74 -2.03 17.44 -4.63
C LEU A 74 -2.34 18.01 -6.02
N ALA A 75 -1.66 17.53 -7.05
CA ALA A 75 -1.94 17.93 -8.43
C ALA A 75 -3.35 17.54 -8.85
N ALA A 76 -3.79 16.31 -8.57
CA ALA A 76 -5.14 15.84 -8.86
C ALA A 76 -6.21 16.68 -8.13
N TRP A 77 -6.00 16.97 -6.83
CA TRP A 77 -6.94 17.79 -6.05
C TRP A 77 -6.96 19.24 -6.50
N SER A 78 -5.81 19.83 -6.81
CA SER A 78 -5.71 21.19 -7.33
C SER A 78 -6.42 21.31 -8.68
N ALA A 79 -6.17 20.39 -9.59
CA ALA A 79 -6.83 20.36 -10.89
C ALA A 79 -8.34 20.14 -10.75
N ALA A 80 -8.81 19.24 -9.88
CA ALA A 80 -10.22 19.05 -9.60
C ALA A 80 -10.89 20.34 -9.04
N GLY A 81 -10.20 21.02 -8.12
CA GLY A 81 -10.64 22.29 -7.58
C GLY A 81 -10.75 23.38 -8.67
N CYS A 82 -9.74 23.50 -9.52
CA CYS A 82 -9.75 24.40 -10.67
C CYS A 82 -10.90 24.11 -11.63
N LEU A 83 -11.09 22.85 -12.03
CA LEU A 83 -12.19 22.47 -12.94
C LEU A 83 -13.55 22.82 -12.38
N LEU A 84 -13.76 22.68 -11.08
CA LEU A 84 -15.01 23.09 -10.43
C LEU A 84 -15.20 24.61 -10.29
N LEU A 85 -14.11 25.37 -10.29
CA LEU A 85 -14.20 26.84 -10.36
C LEU A 85 -14.60 27.32 -11.75
N PHE A 86 -14.18 26.60 -12.79
CA PHE A 86 -14.46 26.92 -14.20
C PHE A 86 -15.77 26.32 -14.72
N GLU A 87 -16.50 25.53 -13.92
CA GLU A 87 -17.71 24.81 -14.35
C GLU A 87 -18.79 25.69 -14.98
N LYS A 88 -18.91 26.96 -14.57
CA LYS A 88 -19.97 27.87 -15.06
C LYS A 88 -19.48 28.90 -16.08
N SER A 89 -18.27 29.34 -15.96
CA SER A 89 -17.59 30.28 -16.86
C SER A 89 -16.15 30.48 -16.42
N MET A 90 -15.27 30.91 -17.35
CA MET A 90 -13.91 31.32 -16.97
C MET A 90 -13.99 32.45 -15.94
N PRO A 91 -13.48 32.27 -14.73
CA PRO A 91 -13.52 33.34 -13.73
C PRO A 91 -12.67 34.51 -14.21
N ARG A 92 -13.20 35.73 -14.05
CA ARG A 92 -12.43 36.94 -14.31
C ARG A 92 -11.22 36.97 -13.38
N TRP A 93 -10.08 37.47 -13.85
CA TRP A 93 -8.87 37.61 -13.03
C TRP A 93 -9.11 38.31 -11.68
N SER A 94 -10.00 39.32 -11.68
CA SER A 94 -10.46 39.99 -10.46
C SER A 94 -11.07 39.04 -9.42
N PHE A 95 -11.81 38.03 -9.85
CA PHE A 95 -12.38 37.02 -8.96
C PHE A 95 -11.31 36.11 -8.36
N ILE A 96 -10.35 35.64 -9.17
CA ILE A 96 -9.23 34.81 -8.70
C ILE A 96 -8.40 35.59 -7.69
N ARG A 97 -8.11 36.87 -7.99
CA ARG A 97 -7.38 37.76 -7.07
C ARG A 97 -8.12 37.99 -5.76
N ALA A 98 -9.45 38.22 -5.83
CA ALA A 98 -10.28 38.40 -4.63
C ALA A 98 -10.27 37.12 -3.76
N LEU A 99 -10.41 35.95 -4.38
CA LEU A 99 -10.36 34.66 -3.70
C LEU A 99 -9.00 34.43 -3.00
N TYR A 100 -7.89 34.75 -3.69
CA TYR A 100 -6.55 34.68 -3.13
C TYR A 100 -6.40 35.64 -1.91
N ILE A 101 -6.80 36.91 -2.06
CA ILE A 101 -6.73 37.91 -0.99
C ILE A 101 -7.53 37.46 0.23
N GLN A 102 -8.72 36.91 0.02
CA GLN A 102 -9.59 36.38 1.08
C GLN A 102 -8.95 35.21 1.84
N HIS A 103 -8.22 34.34 1.16
CA HIS A 103 -7.68 33.11 1.76
C HIS A 103 -6.16 33.11 1.98
N ARG A 104 -5.44 34.19 1.61
CA ARG A 104 -3.96 34.25 1.65
C ARG A 104 -3.35 33.86 2.98
N VAL A 105 -3.96 34.28 4.10
CA VAL A 105 -3.47 33.93 5.44
C VAL A 105 -3.65 32.42 5.71
N ALA A 106 -4.81 31.87 5.38
CA ALA A 106 -5.06 30.44 5.54
C ALA A 106 -4.13 29.60 4.64
N ILE A 107 -3.87 30.04 3.40
CA ILE A 107 -2.93 29.41 2.49
C ILE A 107 -1.51 29.46 3.06
N ALA A 108 -1.07 30.62 3.54
CA ALA A 108 0.25 30.78 4.14
C ALA A 108 0.42 29.90 5.41
N LEU A 109 -0.57 29.90 6.29
CA LEU A 109 -0.56 29.04 7.49
C LEU A 109 -0.51 27.55 7.13
N ALA A 110 -1.30 27.11 6.14
CA ALA A 110 -1.27 25.72 5.69
C ALA A 110 0.08 25.35 5.07
N ALA A 111 0.64 26.21 4.21
CA ALA A 111 1.94 25.99 3.59
C ALA A 111 3.06 25.95 4.63
N SER A 112 3.09 26.91 5.56
CA SER A 112 4.09 26.92 6.63
C SER A 112 4.00 25.70 7.53
N SER A 113 2.77 25.29 7.93
CA SER A 113 2.56 24.09 8.72
C SER A 113 3.00 22.83 7.97
N ALA A 114 2.70 22.74 6.67
CA ALA A 114 3.14 21.61 5.84
C ALA A 114 4.66 21.51 5.75
N LEU A 115 5.33 22.63 5.49
CA LEU A 115 6.79 22.70 5.40
C LEU A 115 7.47 22.41 6.73
N LEU A 116 6.97 22.97 7.83
CA LEU A 116 7.51 22.69 9.17
C LEU A 116 7.35 21.23 9.55
N THR A 117 6.19 20.62 9.26
CA THR A 117 5.96 19.21 9.53
C THR A 117 6.90 18.32 8.70
N ALA A 118 7.03 18.59 7.40
CA ALA A 118 7.94 17.84 6.54
C ALA A 118 9.40 18.03 6.98
N ALA A 119 9.80 19.28 7.27
CA ALA A 119 11.15 19.57 7.74
C ALA A 119 11.49 18.85 9.04
N PHE A 120 10.57 18.80 9.99
CA PHE A 120 10.77 18.07 11.25
C PHE A 120 11.20 16.61 11.00
N PHE A 121 10.52 15.90 10.09
CA PHE A 121 10.82 14.50 9.80
C PHE A 121 12.07 14.32 8.94
N TYR A 122 12.22 15.11 7.88
CA TYR A 122 13.36 14.97 6.97
C TYR A 122 14.68 15.43 7.55
N THR A 123 14.66 16.28 8.56
CA THR A 123 15.87 16.83 9.19
C THR A 123 16.17 16.21 10.56
N ASP A 124 15.58 15.06 10.87
CA ASP A 124 15.73 14.44 12.20
C ASP A 124 15.49 15.43 13.33
N ALA A 125 14.28 15.97 13.42
CA ALA A 125 13.91 17.00 14.40
C ALA A 125 14.82 18.26 14.35
N PHE A 126 15.15 18.72 13.13
CA PHE A 126 16.01 19.89 12.83
C PHE A 126 17.50 19.72 13.14
N ARG A 127 17.99 18.49 13.36
CA ARG A 127 19.42 18.20 13.60
C ARG A 127 20.24 18.14 12.31
N GLU A 128 19.63 17.65 11.22
CA GLU A 128 20.25 17.45 9.91
C GLU A 128 19.57 18.29 8.80
N PRO A 129 19.93 19.58 8.64
CA PRO A 129 19.26 20.47 7.67
C PRO A 129 19.34 20.00 6.21
N ARG A 130 20.35 19.19 5.84
CA ARG A 130 20.53 18.63 4.50
C ARG A 130 19.41 17.68 4.09
N GLY A 131 18.78 17.00 5.06
CA GLY A 131 17.71 16.04 4.78
C GLY A 131 16.54 16.64 4.01
N MET A 132 16.21 17.92 4.22
CA MET A 132 15.16 18.58 3.45
C MET A 132 15.54 18.80 1.98
N PHE A 133 16.81 19.08 1.72
CA PHE A 133 17.32 19.20 0.36
C PHE A 133 17.31 17.86 -0.36
N ASP A 134 17.74 16.79 0.31
CA ASP A 134 17.74 15.44 -0.24
C ASP A 134 16.31 14.95 -0.51
N ALA A 135 15.34 15.26 0.36
CA ALA A 135 13.92 14.96 0.13
C ALA A 135 13.38 15.61 -1.15
N VAL A 136 13.72 16.89 -1.40
CA VAL A 136 13.30 17.56 -2.63
C VAL A 136 14.03 16.97 -3.85
N LYS A 137 15.34 16.70 -3.72
CA LYS A 137 16.15 16.09 -4.78
C LYS A 137 15.59 14.73 -5.22
N THR A 138 15.12 13.91 -4.27
CA THR A 138 14.56 12.58 -4.55
C THR A 138 13.38 12.64 -5.53
N ILE A 139 12.55 13.69 -5.49
CA ILE A 139 11.42 13.87 -6.42
C ILE A 139 11.90 13.93 -7.89
N PHE A 140 13.11 14.44 -8.14
CA PHE A 140 13.65 14.62 -9.49
C PHE A 140 14.62 13.54 -9.93
N VAL A 141 15.18 12.77 -8.99
CA VAL A 141 16.24 11.78 -9.27
C VAL A 141 15.71 10.35 -9.15
N TYR A 142 14.45 10.16 -8.73
CA TYR A 142 13.88 8.84 -8.54
C TYR A 142 13.78 8.08 -9.87
N GLU A 143 14.63 7.07 -10.01
CA GLU A 143 14.55 6.11 -11.11
C GLU A 143 13.68 4.93 -10.71
N THR A 144 12.69 4.63 -11.54
CA THR A 144 11.85 3.44 -11.35
C THR A 144 12.65 2.18 -11.69
N SER A 145 12.75 1.24 -10.75
CA SER A 145 13.40 -0.04 -11.00
C SER A 145 12.71 -0.81 -12.14
N SER A 146 13.49 -1.46 -13.00
CA SER A 146 12.98 -2.32 -14.07
C SER A 146 12.15 -3.48 -13.51
N GLY A 147 11.21 -4.02 -14.30
CA GLY A 147 10.41 -5.21 -13.96
C GLY A 147 9.00 -4.93 -13.39
N HIS A 148 8.62 -3.66 -13.23
CA HIS A 148 7.30 -3.26 -12.71
C HIS A 148 6.39 -2.64 -13.76
N ASP A 149 6.76 -2.73 -15.03
CA ASP A 149 5.97 -2.18 -16.13
C ASP A 149 4.67 -2.97 -16.29
N LYS A 150 3.54 -2.25 -16.21
CA LYS A 150 2.21 -2.80 -16.40
C LYS A 150 1.44 -1.98 -17.44
N PRO A 151 0.50 -2.60 -18.18
CA PRO A 151 -0.30 -1.91 -19.19
C PRO A 151 -1.13 -0.78 -18.59
N PHE A 152 -1.55 0.18 -19.42
CA PHE A 152 -2.39 1.31 -19.04
C PHE A 152 -3.65 0.89 -18.27
N GLY A 153 -4.31 -0.20 -18.70
CA GLY A 153 -5.54 -0.72 -18.10
C GLY A 153 -5.37 -1.51 -16.80
N TYR A 154 -4.16 -1.60 -16.23
CA TYR A 154 -3.86 -2.43 -15.06
C TYR A 154 -4.82 -2.21 -13.89
N TYR A 155 -5.07 -0.95 -13.49
CA TYR A 155 -5.97 -0.66 -12.36
C TYR A 155 -7.44 -0.92 -12.69
N ALA A 156 -7.85 -0.74 -13.94
CA ALA A 156 -9.19 -1.13 -14.38
C ALA A 156 -9.38 -2.65 -14.31
N GLN A 157 -8.39 -3.43 -14.70
CA GLN A 157 -8.41 -4.88 -14.55
C GLN A 157 -8.43 -5.30 -13.07
N LEU A 158 -7.60 -4.65 -12.23
CA LEU A 158 -7.50 -4.99 -10.81
C LEU A 158 -8.79 -4.77 -10.03
N PHE A 159 -9.57 -3.73 -10.36
CA PHE A 159 -10.73 -3.30 -9.58
C PHE A 159 -12.07 -3.48 -10.26
N ALA A 160 -12.16 -3.31 -11.57
CA ALA A 160 -13.44 -3.32 -12.28
C ALA A 160 -13.84 -4.69 -12.82
N LEU A 161 -12.85 -5.48 -13.27
CA LEU A 161 -13.13 -6.77 -13.91
C LEU A 161 -13.06 -7.92 -12.89
N PRO A 162 -14.07 -8.82 -12.86
CA PRO A 162 -14.02 -10.00 -12.01
C PRO A 162 -12.91 -10.97 -12.48
N VAL A 163 -12.01 -11.30 -11.58
CA VAL A 163 -10.93 -12.26 -11.81
C VAL A 163 -11.03 -13.40 -10.82
N LYS A 164 -10.95 -14.65 -11.30
CA LYS A 164 -10.88 -15.84 -10.44
C LYS A 164 -9.42 -16.24 -10.27
N SER A 165 -8.91 -16.15 -9.04
CA SER A 165 -7.53 -16.51 -8.71
C SER A 165 -7.44 -17.08 -7.30
N GLY A 166 -6.60 -18.08 -7.09
CA GLY A 166 -6.44 -18.74 -5.78
C GLY A 166 -7.72 -19.39 -5.24
N GLY A 167 -8.68 -19.75 -6.12
CA GLY A 167 -9.98 -20.27 -5.74
C GLY A 167 -10.97 -19.24 -5.20
N ALA A 168 -10.64 -17.93 -5.30
CA ALA A 168 -11.50 -16.81 -4.91
C ALA A 168 -11.81 -15.92 -6.12
N TRP A 169 -12.93 -15.18 -6.03
CA TRP A 169 -13.27 -14.13 -6.96
C TRP A 169 -12.82 -12.78 -6.40
N TRP A 170 -12.18 -11.95 -7.26
CA TRP A 170 -11.66 -10.63 -6.93
C TRP A 170 -12.30 -9.61 -7.85
N PHE A 171 -12.97 -8.62 -7.29
CA PHE A 171 -13.64 -7.53 -8.03
C PHE A 171 -14.09 -6.43 -7.07
N GLY A 172 -14.04 -5.20 -7.55
CA GLY A 172 -14.58 -4.02 -6.86
C GLY A 172 -15.82 -3.43 -7.56
N THR A 173 -16.37 -4.14 -8.53
CA THR A 173 -17.51 -3.67 -9.37
C THR A 173 -18.68 -3.12 -8.57
N PRO A 174 -19.18 -3.77 -7.49
CA PRO A 174 -20.30 -3.22 -6.72
C PRO A 174 -19.98 -1.87 -6.08
N LEU A 175 -18.74 -1.68 -5.62
CA LEU A 175 -18.27 -0.41 -5.06
C LEU A 175 -18.19 0.68 -6.14
N ILE A 176 -17.69 0.33 -7.32
CA ILE A 176 -17.64 1.24 -8.49
C ILE A 176 -19.06 1.63 -8.91
N LEU A 177 -20.02 0.71 -8.89
CA LEU A 177 -21.43 1.01 -9.21
C LEU A 177 -22.06 1.97 -8.20
N LEU A 178 -21.75 1.85 -6.91
CA LEU A 178 -22.17 2.82 -5.90
C LEU A 178 -21.55 4.19 -6.15
N ALA A 179 -20.25 4.25 -6.42
CA ALA A 179 -19.54 5.48 -6.75
C ALA A 179 -20.14 6.15 -8.01
N ALA A 180 -20.40 5.37 -9.06
CA ALA A 180 -21.06 5.85 -10.27
C ALA A 180 -22.47 6.38 -9.98
N THR A 181 -23.25 5.71 -9.12
CA THR A 181 -24.57 6.19 -8.69
C THR A 181 -24.48 7.55 -8.00
N ALA A 182 -23.47 7.76 -7.13
CA ALA A 182 -23.22 9.05 -6.51
C ALA A 182 -22.86 10.12 -7.55
N CYS A 183 -22.01 9.80 -8.53
CA CYS A 183 -21.64 10.70 -9.63
C CYS A 183 -22.84 11.07 -10.50
N ILE A 184 -23.60 10.09 -10.99
CA ILE A 184 -24.78 10.33 -11.83
C ILE A 184 -25.74 11.30 -11.14
N HIS A 185 -25.93 11.13 -9.82
CA HIS A 185 -26.80 12.01 -9.07
C HIS A 185 -26.20 13.41 -8.87
N ALA A 186 -24.92 13.51 -8.62
CA ALA A 186 -24.26 14.80 -8.41
C ALA A 186 -24.16 15.65 -9.69
N PHE A 187 -24.03 15.00 -10.85
CA PHE A 187 -23.99 15.68 -12.15
C PHE A 187 -25.36 15.78 -12.83
N GLY A 188 -26.40 15.18 -12.25
CA GLY A 188 -27.75 15.20 -12.77
C GLY A 188 -28.49 16.54 -12.60
N LYS A 189 -29.76 16.57 -13.07
CA LYS A 189 -30.59 17.78 -13.05
C LYS A 189 -30.98 18.26 -11.65
N THR A 190 -31.13 17.34 -10.70
CA THR A 190 -31.51 17.60 -9.30
C THR A 190 -30.41 17.13 -8.35
N PRO A 191 -29.26 17.83 -8.30
CA PRO A 191 -28.15 17.38 -7.51
C PRO A 191 -28.41 17.48 -6.00
N PRO A 192 -27.83 16.59 -5.19
CA PRO A 192 -27.92 16.67 -3.73
C PRO A 192 -27.13 17.87 -3.19
N PRO A 193 -27.41 18.30 -1.94
CA PRO A 193 -26.64 19.40 -1.32
C PRO A 193 -25.13 19.17 -1.32
N GLN A 194 -24.71 17.92 -1.32
CA GLN A 194 -23.30 17.50 -1.32
C GLN A 194 -22.67 17.43 -2.73
N ALA A 195 -23.40 17.76 -3.78
CA ALA A 195 -22.97 17.55 -5.18
C ALA A 195 -21.58 18.12 -5.49
N ARG A 196 -21.25 19.31 -4.96
CA ARG A 196 -19.93 19.92 -5.17
C ARG A 196 -18.78 19.09 -4.58
N VAL A 197 -19.00 18.52 -3.41
CA VAL A 197 -18.01 17.61 -2.75
C VAL A 197 -17.89 16.30 -3.55
N ILE A 198 -19.01 15.73 -3.97
CA ILE A 198 -19.04 14.50 -4.78
C ILE A 198 -18.30 14.71 -6.10
N ARG A 199 -18.56 15.82 -6.81
CA ARG A 199 -17.88 16.18 -8.06
C ARG A 199 -16.38 16.37 -7.84
N PHE A 200 -15.99 17.04 -6.75
CA PHE A 200 -14.58 17.21 -6.39
C PHE A 200 -13.87 15.86 -6.22
N ILE A 201 -14.44 14.95 -5.43
CA ILE A 201 -13.84 13.63 -5.19
C ILE A 201 -13.85 12.81 -6.49
N ALA A 202 -14.92 12.84 -7.27
CA ALA A 202 -15.02 12.11 -8.54
C ALA A 202 -13.93 12.54 -9.54
N ILE A 203 -13.77 13.85 -9.75
CA ILE A 203 -12.75 14.40 -10.64
C ILE A 203 -11.35 14.07 -10.09
N SER A 204 -11.15 14.19 -8.78
CA SER A 204 -9.88 13.83 -8.13
C SER A 204 -9.51 12.35 -8.35
N VAL A 205 -10.47 11.43 -8.17
CA VAL A 205 -10.28 9.99 -8.43
C VAL A 205 -9.91 9.74 -9.89
N MET A 206 -10.62 10.38 -10.82
CA MET A 206 -10.35 10.23 -12.26
C MET A 206 -8.93 10.69 -12.60
N LEU A 207 -8.54 11.89 -12.17
CA LEU A 207 -7.22 12.46 -12.44
C LEU A 207 -6.11 11.65 -11.79
N HIS A 208 -6.32 11.20 -10.56
CA HIS A 208 -5.36 10.39 -9.82
C HIS A 208 -5.16 9.03 -10.49
N THR A 209 -6.26 8.34 -10.82
CA THR A 209 -6.21 7.05 -11.53
C THR A 209 -5.58 7.19 -12.90
N LEU A 210 -5.89 8.27 -13.64
CA LEU A 210 -5.28 8.56 -14.93
C LEU A 210 -3.77 8.76 -14.80
N ALA A 211 -3.31 9.56 -13.84
CA ALA A 211 -1.88 9.78 -13.59
C ALA A 211 -1.15 8.44 -13.34
N TYR A 212 -1.65 7.61 -12.45
CA TYR A 212 -1.05 6.29 -12.21
C TYR A 212 -1.21 5.31 -13.38
N SER A 213 -2.22 5.47 -14.23
CA SER A 213 -2.36 4.64 -15.43
C SER A 213 -1.35 4.99 -16.52
N VAL A 214 -0.94 6.27 -16.61
CA VAL A 214 0.08 6.74 -17.56
C VAL A 214 1.48 6.32 -17.12
N ILE A 215 1.78 6.35 -15.83
CA ILE A 215 3.09 5.94 -15.29
C ILE A 215 3.27 4.42 -15.54
N ARG A 216 4.39 4.03 -16.13
CA ARG A 216 4.67 2.62 -16.48
C ARG A 216 4.82 1.73 -15.25
N TYR A 217 5.53 2.22 -14.25
CA TYR A 217 5.70 1.56 -12.97
C TYR A 217 4.38 1.49 -12.21
N LYS A 218 3.82 0.29 -12.04
CA LYS A 218 2.53 0.08 -11.39
C LYS A 218 2.58 -1.06 -10.37
N ASN A 219 2.08 -0.76 -9.18
CA ASN A 219 1.89 -1.71 -8.09
C ASN A 219 0.47 -1.58 -7.54
N PRO A 220 -0.10 -2.61 -6.92
CA PRO A 220 -1.42 -2.51 -6.30
C PRO A 220 -1.49 -1.43 -5.22
N TRP A 221 -0.45 -1.26 -4.40
CA TRP A 221 -0.43 -0.31 -3.28
C TRP A 221 -0.50 1.16 -3.69
N LEU A 222 -0.02 1.54 -4.89
CA LEU A 222 -0.17 2.92 -5.39
C LEU A 222 -1.64 3.32 -5.51
N ALA A 223 -2.55 2.35 -5.65
CA ALA A 223 -3.97 2.60 -5.71
C ALA A 223 -4.62 2.82 -4.33
N CYS A 224 -3.93 2.67 -3.20
CA CYS A 224 -4.54 2.77 -1.87
C CYS A 224 -5.28 4.08 -1.65
N LEU A 225 -4.65 5.23 -1.91
CA LEU A 225 -5.29 6.54 -1.73
C LEU A 225 -6.42 6.80 -2.73
N PRO A 226 -6.25 6.65 -4.07
CA PRO A 226 -7.38 6.80 -4.99
C PRO A 226 -8.51 5.81 -4.72
N TRP A 227 -8.23 4.57 -4.34
CA TRP A 227 -9.26 3.60 -3.98
C TRP A 227 -9.99 3.95 -2.70
N ALA A 228 -9.31 4.48 -1.69
CA ALA A 228 -9.95 5.03 -0.50
C ALA A 228 -10.92 6.17 -0.84
N GLN A 229 -10.56 7.03 -1.80
CA GLN A 229 -11.46 8.06 -2.32
C GLN A 229 -12.68 7.46 -3.03
N VAL A 230 -12.52 6.36 -3.78
CA VAL A 230 -13.65 5.61 -4.37
C VAL A 230 -14.57 5.05 -3.29
N CYS A 231 -14.04 4.51 -2.20
CA CYS A 231 -14.85 4.05 -1.05
C CYS A 231 -15.68 5.19 -0.45
N VAL A 232 -15.06 6.37 -0.27
CA VAL A 232 -15.77 7.57 0.21
C VAL A 232 -16.86 8.00 -0.79
N LEU A 233 -16.54 8.02 -2.08
CA LEU A 233 -17.47 8.37 -3.14
C LEU A 233 -18.67 7.41 -3.19
N ALA A 234 -18.42 6.11 -3.04
CA ALA A 234 -19.46 5.09 -2.95
C ALA A 234 -20.40 5.31 -1.75
N GLY A 235 -19.86 5.76 -0.61
CA GLY A 235 -20.68 6.16 0.53
C GLY A 235 -21.68 7.26 0.21
N PHE A 236 -21.32 8.20 -0.66
CA PHE A 236 -22.24 9.24 -1.13
C PHE A 236 -23.39 8.76 -2.04
N SER A 237 -23.42 7.48 -2.42
CA SER A 237 -24.59 6.90 -3.08
C SER A 237 -25.87 7.09 -2.26
N LEU A 238 -25.75 7.22 -0.93
CA LEU A 238 -26.85 7.51 -0.02
C LEU A 238 -27.17 9.01 0.12
N ALA A 239 -26.41 9.91 -0.51
CA ALA A 239 -26.74 11.34 -0.49
C ALA A 239 -28.08 11.61 -1.18
N GLY A 240 -28.97 12.35 -0.52
CA GLY A 240 -30.32 12.60 -1.03
C GLY A 240 -31.20 11.35 -1.13
N PHE A 241 -30.89 10.30 -0.38
CA PHE A 241 -31.59 8.99 -0.44
C PHE A 241 -33.10 9.10 -0.21
N SER A 242 -33.53 9.95 0.74
CA SER A 242 -34.96 10.15 1.05
C SER A 242 -35.79 10.55 -0.16
N ASN A 243 -35.24 11.35 -1.06
CA ASN A 243 -35.91 11.92 -2.22
C ASN A 243 -35.91 11.01 -3.46
N ARG A 244 -35.40 9.79 -3.35
CA ARG A 244 -35.31 8.86 -4.48
C ARG A 244 -36.50 7.94 -4.59
N SER A 245 -36.73 7.37 -5.79
CA SER A 245 -37.76 6.36 -6.02
C SER A 245 -37.49 5.10 -5.18
N LYS A 246 -38.58 4.34 -4.89
CA LYS A 246 -38.44 3.07 -4.16
C LYS A 246 -37.52 2.11 -4.87
N ALA A 247 -37.56 2.01 -6.21
CA ALA A 247 -36.66 1.16 -7.00
C ALA A 247 -35.18 1.57 -6.85
N THR A 248 -34.88 2.87 -6.94
CA THR A 248 -33.50 3.37 -6.74
C THR A 248 -33.00 3.12 -5.33
N LYS A 249 -33.87 3.27 -4.31
CA LYS A 249 -33.50 2.94 -2.91
C LYS A 249 -33.15 1.47 -2.75
N ALA A 250 -34.02 0.58 -3.27
CA ALA A 250 -33.80 -0.86 -3.23
C ALA A 250 -32.51 -1.25 -3.94
N TRP A 251 -32.24 -0.69 -5.12
CA TRP A 251 -31.00 -0.88 -5.88
C TRP A 251 -29.77 -0.48 -5.06
N ILE A 252 -29.74 0.73 -4.48
CA ILE A 252 -28.58 1.21 -3.69
C ILE A 252 -28.35 0.31 -2.49
N VAL A 253 -29.39 -0.07 -1.76
CA VAL A 253 -29.28 -0.94 -0.59
C VAL A 253 -28.77 -2.33 -0.98
N ALA A 254 -29.29 -2.91 -2.06
CA ALA A 254 -28.85 -4.22 -2.55
C ALA A 254 -27.38 -4.19 -2.96
N ILE A 255 -26.94 -3.21 -3.75
CA ILE A 255 -25.55 -3.08 -4.18
C ILE A 255 -24.63 -2.77 -2.99
N ALA A 256 -25.07 -1.97 -2.00
CA ALA A 256 -24.30 -1.69 -0.81
C ALA A 256 -24.07 -2.96 0.03
N ALA A 257 -25.12 -3.77 0.21
CA ALA A 257 -25.02 -5.06 0.89
C ALA A 257 -24.06 -6.01 0.16
N ILE A 258 -24.21 -6.14 -1.17
CA ILE A 258 -23.29 -6.95 -2.01
C ILE A 258 -21.85 -6.43 -1.89
N ALA A 259 -21.64 -5.12 -1.97
CA ALA A 259 -20.32 -4.51 -1.85
C ALA A 259 -19.66 -4.83 -0.51
N ILE A 260 -20.37 -4.66 0.60
CA ILE A 260 -19.84 -4.96 1.95
C ILE A 260 -19.49 -6.45 2.07
N VAL A 261 -20.42 -7.34 1.73
CA VAL A 261 -20.22 -8.79 1.86
C VAL A 261 -19.06 -9.26 1.00
N THR A 262 -19.05 -8.87 -0.29
CA THR A 262 -17.98 -9.31 -1.21
C THR A 262 -16.61 -8.78 -0.79
N GLN A 263 -16.50 -7.52 -0.37
CA GLN A 263 -15.23 -6.98 0.12
C GLN A 263 -14.75 -7.68 1.40
N MET A 264 -15.64 -7.95 2.36
CA MET A 264 -15.28 -8.68 3.57
C MET A 264 -14.79 -10.10 3.27
N LEU A 265 -15.46 -10.81 2.35
CA LEU A 265 -15.03 -12.16 1.93
C LEU A 265 -13.68 -12.12 1.23
N GLN A 266 -13.45 -11.16 0.33
CA GLN A 266 -12.17 -10.97 -0.35
C GLN A 266 -11.07 -10.56 0.64
N SER A 267 -11.35 -9.68 1.60
CA SER A 267 -10.42 -9.31 2.67
C SER A 267 -10.00 -10.51 3.50
N ARG A 268 -10.95 -11.35 3.91
CA ARG A 268 -10.65 -12.60 4.63
C ARG A 268 -9.71 -13.51 3.84
N GLN A 269 -9.89 -13.61 2.52
CA GLN A 269 -9.00 -14.41 1.68
C GLN A 269 -7.62 -13.74 1.54
N ALA A 270 -7.59 -12.41 1.34
CA ALA A 270 -6.37 -11.65 1.14
C ALA A 270 -5.42 -11.69 2.33
N ILE A 271 -5.95 -11.63 3.56
CA ILE A 271 -5.14 -11.61 4.79
C ILE A 271 -5.05 -12.98 5.50
N GLY A 272 -5.78 -13.96 4.99
CA GLY A 272 -5.78 -15.34 5.49
C GLY A 272 -5.01 -16.26 4.56
N ARG A 273 -5.71 -17.24 3.98
CA ARG A 273 -5.12 -18.31 3.17
C ARG A 273 -4.22 -17.82 2.01
N LEU A 274 -4.50 -16.65 1.46
CA LEU A 274 -3.75 -16.10 0.32
C LEU A 274 -2.83 -14.94 0.73
N ALA A 275 -2.51 -14.76 2.01
CA ALA A 275 -1.73 -13.61 2.47
C ALA A 275 -0.33 -13.55 1.83
N SER A 276 0.35 -14.70 1.72
CA SER A 276 1.68 -14.84 1.12
C SER A 276 1.64 -15.60 -0.22
N ASP A 277 0.49 -15.60 -0.90
CA ASP A 277 0.28 -16.33 -2.15
C ASP A 277 0.22 -15.37 -3.35
N GLU A 278 1.00 -15.66 -4.41
CA GLU A 278 1.03 -14.86 -5.65
C GLU A 278 -0.31 -14.81 -6.39
N ARG A 279 -1.23 -15.73 -6.10
CA ARG A 279 -2.60 -15.74 -6.63
C ARG A 279 -3.51 -14.69 -5.98
N ASN A 280 -3.07 -14.05 -4.89
CA ASN A 280 -3.71 -12.87 -4.35
C ASN A 280 -3.34 -11.66 -5.22
N PRO A 281 -4.29 -10.97 -5.87
CA PRO A 281 -3.98 -9.87 -6.78
C PRO A 281 -3.34 -8.65 -6.10
N PHE A 282 -3.40 -8.58 -4.77
CA PHE A 282 -2.77 -7.52 -3.98
C PHE A 282 -1.39 -7.94 -3.47
N ALA A 283 -1.06 -9.23 -3.45
CA ALA A 283 0.26 -9.71 -3.06
C ALA A 283 1.29 -9.38 -4.14
N TYR A 284 2.33 -8.68 -3.74
CA TYR A 284 3.39 -8.27 -4.63
C TYR A 284 4.71 -8.81 -4.12
N VAL A 285 5.32 -9.72 -4.90
CA VAL A 285 6.54 -10.43 -4.53
C VAL A 285 6.47 -10.96 -3.07
N PRO A 286 5.42 -11.74 -2.74
CA PRO A 286 5.21 -12.17 -1.36
C PRO A 286 6.33 -13.10 -0.90
N THR A 287 6.69 -12.98 0.38
CA THR A 287 7.57 -13.93 1.05
C THR A 287 6.90 -15.30 1.10
N ARG A 288 7.65 -16.37 0.81
CA ARG A 288 7.13 -17.72 0.88
C ARG A 288 7.05 -18.20 2.33
N GLN A 289 6.08 -19.03 2.62
CA GLN A 289 5.89 -19.62 3.95
C GLN A 289 7.13 -20.40 4.42
N ASP A 290 7.81 -21.07 3.51
CA ASP A 290 9.06 -21.79 3.79
C ASP A 290 10.11 -20.94 4.52
N ILE A 291 10.13 -19.62 4.26
CA ILE A 291 11.06 -18.69 4.91
C ILE A 291 10.45 -18.09 6.19
N GLU A 292 9.13 -17.91 6.24
CA GLU A 292 8.46 -17.51 7.49
C GLU A 292 8.65 -18.56 8.59
N ASP A 293 8.68 -19.84 8.21
CA ASP A 293 8.87 -20.97 9.12
C ASP A 293 10.38 -21.22 9.46
N LEU A 294 11.31 -20.54 8.81
CA LEU A 294 12.76 -20.77 9.00
C LEU A 294 13.23 -20.43 10.42
N GLU A 295 12.84 -19.27 10.97
CA GLU A 295 13.24 -18.85 12.31
C GLU A 295 12.75 -19.84 13.40
N PRO A 296 11.47 -20.23 13.44
CA PRO A 296 10.98 -21.25 14.37
C PRO A 296 11.71 -22.59 14.20
N TRP A 297 11.99 -23.00 12.98
CA TRP A 297 12.69 -24.23 12.68
C TRP A 297 14.15 -24.22 13.19
N LEU A 298 14.88 -23.14 12.97
CA LEU A 298 16.25 -22.97 13.47
C LEU A 298 16.29 -22.96 15.01
N LYS A 299 15.34 -22.27 15.67
CA LYS A 299 15.22 -22.29 17.13
C LYS A 299 14.96 -23.70 17.68
N LYS A 300 14.11 -24.47 17.01
CA LYS A 300 13.85 -25.87 17.38
C LYS A 300 15.11 -26.73 17.19
N LEU A 301 15.85 -26.52 16.10
CA LEU A 301 17.13 -27.21 15.86
C LEU A 301 18.17 -26.91 16.97
N GLN A 302 18.26 -25.66 17.42
CA GLN A 302 19.14 -25.27 18.51
C GLN A 302 18.80 -25.95 19.84
N VAL A 303 17.49 -26.15 20.12
CA VAL A 303 17.02 -26.86 21.31
C VAL A 303 17.37 -28.37 21.23
N ILE A 304 17.25 -28.97 20.05
CA ILE A 304 17.55 -30.40 19.83
C ILE A 304 19.05 -30.68 19.90
N ALA A 305 19.88 -29.69 19.59
CA ALA A 305 21.35 -29.84 19.56
C ALA A 305 22.03 -28.97 20.64
N PRO A 306 21.80 -29.17 21.95
CA PRO A 306 22.26 -28.28 23.01
C PRO A 306 23.80 -28.23 23.15
N GLY A 307 24.51 -29.20 22.60
CA GLY A 307 25.98 -29.26 22.59
C GLY A 307 26.65 -28.70 21.33
N GLN A 308 25.85 -28.23 20.36
CA GLN A 308 26.36 -27.70 19.09
C GLN A 308 25.72 -26.33 18.82
N SER A 309 26.51 -25.37 18.33
CA SER A 309 26.00 -24.09 17.90
C SER A 309 25.40 -24.19 16.49
N ILE A 310 24.28 -23.54 16.23
CA ILE A 310 23.77 -23.32 14.89
C ILE A 310 24.30 -22.02 14.27
N GLU A 311 25.10 -21.27 15.00
CA GLU A 311 25.75 -20.04 14.56
C GLU A 311 27.27 -20.27 14.42
N PRO A 312 27.95 -19.56 13.50
CA PRO A 312 27.43 -18.49 12.65
C PRO A 312 26.51 -18.97 11.51
N ILE A 313 25.53 -18.14 11.15
CA ILE A 313 24.69 -18.37 9.97
C ILE A 313 25.24 -17.54 8.81
N ALA A 314 25.52 -18.17 7.67
CA ALA A 314 25.99 -17.50 6.48
C ALA A 314 24.87 -17.27 5.45
N VAL A 315 24.78 -16.07 4.90
CA VAL A 315 23.91 -15.73 3.76
C VAL A 315 24.79 -15.28 2.60
N ILE A 316 24.72 -15.99 1.48
CA ILE A 316 25.61 -15.82 0.33
C ILE A 316 24.83 -15.34 -0.90
N GLY A 317 25.29 -14.24 -1.50
CA GLY A 317 24.73 -13.64 -2.73
C GLY A 317 23.94 -12.37 -2.46
N ASN A 318 23.26 -11.91 -3.53
CA ASN A 318 22.48 -10.68 -3.51
C ASN A 318 20.98 -10.99 -3.49
N GLY A 319 20.16 -9.97 -3.22
CA GLY A 319 18.71 -10.14 -3.27
C GLY A 319 18.12 -11.02 -2.16
N TYR A 320 18.82 -11.19 -1.06
CA TYR A 320 18.46 -12.04 0.09
C TYR A 320 17.31 -11.48 0.97
N TRP A 321 16.77 -10.32 0.69
CA TRP A 321 15.61 -9.83 1.44
C TRP A 321 14.43 -10.81 1.34
N PRO A 322 13.76 -11.20 2.47
CA PRO A 322 13.76 -10.58 3.81
C PRO A 322 14.61 -11.30 4.88
N LEU A 323 15.64 -12.08 4.52
CA LEU A 323 16.45 -12.84 5.49
C LEU A 323 16.97 -12.01 6.67
N PRO A 324 17.41 -10.73 6.53
CA PRO A 324 17.81 -9.94 7.69
C PRO A 324 16.73 -9.79 8.76
N TRP A 325 15.44 -9.73 8.33
CA TRP A 325 14.32 -9.72 9.25
C TRP A 325 14.04 -11.10 9.86
N VAL A 326 14.08 -12.15 9.04
CA VAL A 326 13.81 -13.53 9.48
C VAL A 326 14.88 -14.01 10.45
N LEU A 327 16.15 -13.64 10.23
CA LEU A 327 17.28 -14.08 11.04
C LEU A 327 17.66 -13.11 12.17
N ARG A 328 16.86 -12.05 12.42
CA ARG A 328 17.16 -11.00 13.41
C ARG A 328 17.36 -11.47 14.85
N SER A 329 16.89 -12.66 15.19
CA SER A 329 17.05 -13.25 16.53
C SER A 329 18.36 -14.05 16.68
N PHE A 330 19.14 -14.18 15.61
CA PHE A 330 20.46 -14.83 15.59
C PHE A 330 21.52 -13.76 15.49
N GLU A 331 22.31 -13.60 16.55
CA GLU A 331 23.26 -12.48 16.68
C GLU A 331 24.47 -12.63 15.73
N ASN A 332 24.84 -13.86 15.41
CA ASN A 332 26.01 -14.15 14.59
C ASN A 332 25.60 -14.57 13.17
N THR A 333 24.90 -13.65 12.46
CA THR A 333 24.51 -13.84 11.06
C THR A 333 25.34 -12.93 10.16
N GLY A 334 26.09 -13.52 9.23
CA GLY A 334 26.92 -12.80 8.25
C GLY A 334 26.33 -12.83 6.85
N TYR A 335 26.60 -11.78 6.07
CA TYR A 335 26.12 -11.59 4.69
C TYR A 335 27.30 -11.34 3.77
N TRP A 336 27.49 -12.20 2.77
CA TRP A 336 28.59 -12.12 1.81
C TRP A 336 28.07 -12.08 0.38
N GLN A 337 28.67 -11.24 -0.45
CA GLN A 337 28.37 -11.25 -1.89
C GLN A 337 28.90 -12.50 -2.59
N ASN A 338 30.06 -13.01 -2.16
CA ASN A 338 30.67 -14.23 -2.68
C ASN A 338 30.98 -15.20 -1.54
N PRO A 339 30.99 -16.51 -1.79
CA PRO A 339 31.27 -17.51 -0.77
C PRO A 339 32.66 -17.29 -0.11
N PRO A 340 32.73 -17.18 1.22
CA PRO A 340 34.02 -17.10 1.93
C PRO A 340 34.74 -18.45 1.91
N PRO A 341 36.07 -18.46 2.10
CA PRO A 341 36.87 -19.70 2.03
C PRO A 341 36.59 -20.70 3.16
N ASP A 342 36.19 -20.22 4.32
CA ASP A 342 35.88 -20.99 5.53
C ASP A 342 34.40 -21.43 5.65
N LEU A 343 33.64 -21.36 4.55
CA LEU A 343 32.20 -21.62 4.52
C LEU A 343 31.81 -23.00 5.09
N ALA A 344 32.68 -24.01 4.92
CA ALA A 344 32.42 -25.36 5.41
C ALA A 344 32.42 -25.47 6.95
N SER A 345 32.98 -24.49 7.66
CA SER A 345 32.96 -24.43 9.13
C SER A 345 31.65 -23.85 9.69
N MET A 346 30.80 -23.21 8.84
CA MET A 346 29.57 -22.54 9.26
C MET A 346 28.40 -23.54 9.33
N PRO A 347 27.71 -23.68 10.48
CA PRO A 347 26.69 -24.71 10.67
C PRO A 347 25.48 -24.58 9.72
N ILE A 348 25.10 -23.34 9.40
CA ILE A 348 23.95 -23.02 8.56
C ILE A 348 24.41 -22.06 7.46
N VAL A 349 24.11 -22.41 6.20
CA VAL A 349 24.42 -21.57 5.04
C VAL A 349 23.18 -21.43 4.16
N LEU A 350 22.85 -20.20 3.80
CA LEU A 350 21.79 -19.85 2.86
C LEU A 350 22.43 -19.27 1.60
N ALA A 351 22.29 -19.96 0.47
CA ALA A 351 22.85 -19.50 -0.80
C ALA A 351 21.75 -19.04 -1.76
N MET A 352 21.91 -17.82 -2.27
CA MET A 352 21.06 -17.30 -3.35
C MET A 352 21.31 -18.05 -4.66
N PRO A 353 20.35 -18.02 -5.61
CA PRO A 353 20.40 -18.83 -6.80
C PRO A 353 21.70 -18.74 -7.60
N GLU A 354 22.28 -17.53 -7.66
CA GLU A 354 23.52 -17.26 -8.39
C GLU A 354 24.74 -18.02 -7.84
N HIS A 355 24.72 -18.37 -6.55
CA HIS A 355 25.80 -19.07 -5.88
C HIS A 355 25.45 -20.51 -5.46
N ALA A 356 24.18 -20.91 -5.57
CA ALA A 356 23.69 -22.18 -5.03
C ALA A 356 24.48 -23.39 -5.54
N ALA A 357 24.82 -23.45 -6.83
CA ALA A 357 25.58 -24.56 -7.44
C ALA A 357 27.04 -24.61 -6.95
N ALA A 358 27.71 -23.46 -6.85
CA ALA A 358 29.09 -23.37 -6.38
C ALA A 358 29.19 -23.74 -4.89
N VAL A 359 28.27 -23.22 -4.07
CA VAL A 359 28.18 -23.52 -2.63
C VAL A 359 27.84 -25.00 -2.41
N ALA A 360 26.93 -25.58 -3.21
CA ALA A 360 26.60 -27.00 -3.13
C ALA A 360 27.84 -27.87 -3.34
N LYS A 361 28.66 -27.56 -4.35
CA LYS A 361 29.91 -28.29 -4.61
C LYS A 361 30.92 -28.14 -3.45
N GLN A 362 31.07 -26.93 -2.89
CA GLN A 362 31.96 -26.65 -1.77
C GLN A 362 31.54 -27.38 -0.50
N LEU A 363 30.24 -27.53 -0.26
CA LEU A 363 29.66 -28.09 0.95
C LEU A 363 29.21 -29.56 0.81
N GLU A 364 29.46 -30.20 -0.33
CA GLU A 364 28.98 -31.55 -0.65
C GLU A 364 29.33 -32.59 0.41
N ALA A 365 30.53 -32.51 0.99
CA ALA A 365 30.98 -33.47 2.01
C ALA A 365 30.42 -33.20 3.42
N THR A 366 30.09 -31.95 3.75
CA THR A 366 29.87 -31.51 5.13
C THR A 366 28.42 -31.14 5.42
N HIS A 367 27.62 -30.78 4.42
CA HIS A 367 26.29 -30.27 4.62
C HIS A 367 25.20 -31.04 3.85
N GLN A 368 23.97 -30.96 4.33
CA GLN A 368 22.76 -31.43 3.67
C GLN A 368 22.08 -30.24 2.99
N PRO A 369 21.87 -30.25 1.66
CA PRO A 369 21.13 -29.21 0.97
C PRO A 369 19.62 -29.41 1.14
N LEU A 370 18.90 -28.32 1.39
CA LEU A 370 17.46 -28.25 1.55
C LEU A 370 16.91 -27.07 0.72
N PRO A 371 16.17 -27.31 -0.35
CA PRO A 371 15.60 -26.22 -1.14
C PRO A 371 14.50 -25.51 -0.34
N ARG A 372 14.47 -24.17 -0.40
CA ARG A 372 13.46 -23.31 0.20
C ARG A 372 13.00 -22.27 -0.81
N GLY A 373 11.77 -21.83 -0.68
CA GLY A 373 11.27 -20.67 -1.44
C GLY A 373 11.46 -19.40 -0.62
N LEU A 374 12.27 -18.46 -1.10
CA LEU A 374 12.44 -17.17 -0.44
C LEU A 374 11.28 -16.22 -0.75
N ARG A 375 11.06 -15.98 -2.03
CA ARG A 375 10.01 -15.12 -2.58
C ARG A 375 9.48 -15.74 -3.88
N THR A 376 8.41 -15.19 -4.41
CA THR A 376 7.93 -15.59 -5.73
C THR A 376 9.05 -15.51 -6.78
N GLY A 377 9.34 -16.64 -7.42
CA GLY A 377 10.39 -16.74 -8.44
C GLY A 377 11.84 -16.72 -7.92
N VAL A 378 12.05 -16.62 -6.61
CA VAL A 378 13.40 -16.60 -6.01
C VAL A 378 13.53 -17.77 -5.03
N PRO A 379 14.11 -18.91 -5.44
CA PRO A 379 14.49 -19.98 -4.52
C PRO A 379 15.72 -19.59 -3.73
N VAL A 380 15.93 -20.24 -2.60
CA VAL A 380 17.16 -20.19 -1.81
C VAL A 380 17.55 -21.62 -1.40
N MET A 381 18.81 -21.93 -1.42
CA MET A 381 19.31 -23.22 -0.95
C MET A 381 19.82 -23.08 0.48
N LEU A 382 19.17 -23.78 1.40
CA LEU A 382 19.60 -23.90 2.79
C LEU A 382 20.52 -25.11 2.89
N PHE A 383 21.71 -24.94 3.48
CA PHE A 383 22.64 -26.01 3.78
C PHE A 383 22.77 -26.11 5.30
N VAL A 384 22.63 -27.31 5.83
CA VAL A 384 22.72 -27.63 7.26
C VAL A 384 23.81 -28.63 7.47
N GLN A 385 24.74 -28.39 8.41
CA GLN A 385 25.78 -29.38 8.73
C GLN A 385 25.15 -30.77 8.98
N ARG A 386 25.80 -31.81 8.45
CA ARG A 386 25.22 -33.18 8.45
C ARG A 386 24.95 -33.70 9.86
N ASP A 387 25.80 -33.37 10.84
CA ASP A 387 25.61 -33.79 12.21
C ASP A 387 24.33 -33.16 12.82
N LEU A 388 24.11 -31.86 12.59
CA LEU A 388 22.89 -31.18 12.99
C LEU A 388 21.67 -31.75 12.29
N TRP A 389 21.79 -32.03 10.98
CA TRP A 389 20.70 -32.64 10.22
C TRP A 389 20.35 -34.05 10.72
N GLN A 390 21.35 -34.87 11.07
CA GLN A 390 21.12 -36.20 11.63
C GLN A 390 20.44 -36.12 13.00
N LEU A 391 20.81 -35.16 13.86
CA LEU A 391 20.13 -34.92 15.12
C LEU A 391 18.65 -34.52 14.90
N TRP A 392 18.40 -33.63 13.93
CA TRP A 392 17.04 -33.28 13.55
C TRP A 392 16.22 -34.49 13.14
N MET A 393 16.73 -35.31 12.24
CA MET A 393 16.05 -36.49 11.71
C MET A 393 15.76 -37.55 12.79
N ARG A 394 16.53 -37.60 13.86
CA ARG A 394 16.28 -38.50 14.99
C ARG A 394 15.18 -38.01 15.95
N HIS A 395 15.00 -36.71 16.07
CA HIS A 395 14.07 -36.08 17.01
C HIS A 395 12.75 -35.65 16.39
N ASP A 396 12.70 -35.40 15.08
CA ASP A 396 11.50 -34.98 14.34
C ASP A 396 11.39 -35.74 12.99
N PRO A 397 11.09 -37.06 13.03
CA PRO A 397 11.09 -37.90 11.83
C PRO A 397 9.88 -37.70 10.90
N LYS A 398 9.02 -36.66 11.13
CA LYS A 398 7.79 -36.43 10.32
C LYS A 398 7.91 -35.21 9.43
#